data_6f673117288dfd0ee1208625bb75392f
#
_entry.id   6f673117288dfd0ee1208625bb75392f
#
_cell.length_a   1.000
_cell.length_b   1.000
_cell.length_c   1.000
_cell.angle_alpha   90.00
_cell.angle_beta   90.00
_cell.angle_gamma   90.00
#
_symmetry.space_group_name_H-M   'P 1'
#
loop_
_entity.id
_entity.type
_entity.pdbx_description
1 polymer ?
#
loop_
_entity_poly.entity_id
_entity_poly.type
_entity_poly.pdbx_seq_one_letter_code
_entity_poly.pdbx_strand_id
1 'polypeptide(L)'
;MIISFLFEVNYQVQIIMVMLNNVKLDHVTSFGDAVFAFSITFIAISIQIPPLPDNLSELEVVSRMLQLIPQFEMYFTSFVVIGIFWIKYHLIFNKIKDSQSIMLWLNLILLFFVTLISFGTSLRAYPKIILL
;
A
#
# COMPACT_ATOMS: atom_id res chain seq x y z
N MET A 1 24.40 13.08 29.37
CA MET A 1 23.00 12.89 28.91
C MET A 1 22.92 12.56 27.41
N ILE A 2 23.41 13.40 26.49
CA ILE A 2 23.37 13.15 25.05
C ILE A 2 24.22 11.93 24.66
N ILE A 3 25.42 11.79 25.18
CA ILE A 3 26.34 10.68 24.87
C ILE A 3 25.76 9.34 25.38
N SER A 4 25.16 9.30 26.55
CA SER A 4 24.50 8.08 27.05
C SER A 4 23.27 7.71 26.23
N PHE A 5 22.50 8.69 25.74
CA PHE A 5 21.39 8.46 24.83
C PHE A 5 21.85 7.91 23.48
N LEU A 6 22.90 8.48 22.89
CA LEU A 6 23.48 8.00 21.61
C LEU A 6 24.04 6.57 21.76
N PHE A 7 24.64 6.24 22.92
CA PHE A 7 25.15 4.91 23.18
C PHE A 7 24.01 3.88 23.29
N GLU A 8 22.93 4.24 23.99
CA GLU A 8 21.73 3.42 24.11
C GLU A 8 21.08 3.17 22.73
N VAL A 9 20.91 4.23 21.94
CA VAL A 9 20.37 4.12 20.58
C VAL A 9 21.23 3.20 19.71
N ASN A 10 22.56 3.35 19.75
CA ASN A 10 23.46 2.50 18.99
C ASN A 10 23.39 1.04 19.45
N TYR A 11 23.30 0.79 20.76
CA TYR A 11 23.14 -0.56 21.31
C TYR A 11 21.83 -1.21 20.85
N GLN A 12 20.71 -0.49 20.89
CA GLN A 12 19.42 -0.96 20.41
C GLN A 12 19.45 -1.26 18.90
N VAL A 13 20.09 -0.40 18.12
CA VAL A 13 20.26 -0.62 16.66
C VAL A 13 21.06 -1.90 16.39
N GLN A 14 22.12 -2.15 17.15
CA GLN A 14 22.94 -3.39 17.04
C GLN A 14 22.11 -4.63 17.35
N ILE A 15 21.32 -4.63 18.43
CA ILE A 15 20.43 -5.74 18.78
C ILE A 15 19.42 -5.99 17.66
N ILE A 16 18.78 -4.93 17.16
CA ILE A 16 17.80 -5.02 16.06
C ILE A 16 18.47 -5.61 14.82
N MET A 17 19.68 -5.19 14.47
CA MET A 17 20.42 -5.72 13.32
C MET A 17 20.70 -7.24 13.46
N VAL A 18 21.08 -7.69 14.64
CA VAL A 18 21.29 -9.11 14.91
C VAL A 18 20.00 -9.92 14.83
N MET A 19 18.90 -9.38 15.37
CA MET A 19 17.59 -10.03 15.28
C MET A 19 17.09 -10.11 13.84
N LEU A 20 17.27 -9.04 13.04
CA LEU A 20 16.84 -8.99 11.65
C LEU A 20 17.57 -10.02 10.76
N ASN A 21 18.81 -10.35 11.06
CA ASN A 21 19.57 -11.38 10.31
C ASN A 21 19.00 -12.80 10.49
N ASN A 22 18.14 -13.02 11.48
CA ASN A 22 17.47 -14.30 11.73
C ASN A 22 16.05 -14.39 11.19
N VAL A 23 15.54 -13.31 10.53
CA VAL A 23 14.19 -13.31 9.96
C VAL A 23 14.17 -14.15 8.70
N LYS A 24 13.27 -15.15 8.66
CA LYS A 24 13.11 -16.00 7.46
C LYS A 24 12.52 -15.19 6.31
N LEU A 25 13.05 -15.37 5.12
CA LEU A 25 12.57 -14.70 3.87
C LEU A 25 11.08 -14.94 3.64
N ASP A 26 10.58 -16.13 3.95
CA ASP A 26 9.14 -16.44 3.81
C ASP A 26 8.25 -15.53 4.65
N HIS A 27 8.67 -15.15 5.85
CA HIS A 27 7.90 -14.21 6.67
C HIS A 27 7.93 -12.79 6.10
N VAL A 28 9.06 -12.40 5.50
CA VAL A 28 9.18 -11.08 4.85
C VAL A 28 8.29 -10.99 3.62
N THR A 29 8.30 -12.02 2.78
CA THR A 29 7.44 -12.09 1.58
C THR A 29 5.97 -12.18 1.94
N SER A 30 5.61 -12.99 2.94
CA SER A 30 4.21 -13.09 3.42
C SER A 30 3.69 -11.76 3.97
N PHE A 31 4.53 -11.00 4.69
CA PHE A 31 4.17 -9.65 5.13
C PHE A 31 3.98 -8.71 3.94
N GLY A 32 4.87 -8.78 2.94
CA GLY A 32 4.74 -8.06 1.69
C GLY A 32 3.42 -8.36 0.98
N ASP A 33 3.08 -9.64 0.82
CA ASP A 33 1.82 -10.08 0.20
C ASP A 33 0.60 -9.52 0.90
N ALA A 34 0.60 -9.52 2.23
CA ALA A 34 -0.48 -8.94 3.02
C ALA A 34 -0.63 -7.43 2.76
N VAL A 35 0.48 -6.68 2.69
CA VAL A 35 0.46 -5.24 2.40
C VAL A 35 -0.02 -4.96 0.97
N PHE A 36 0.44 -5.72 -0.03
CA PHE A 36 -0.05 -5.59 -1.41
C PHE A 36 -1.54 -5.88 -1.52
N ALA A 37 -2.02 -6.98 -0.93
CA ALA A 37 -3.43 -7.35 -0.93
C ALA A 37 -4.29 -6.29 -0.24
N PHE A 38 -3.88 -5.80 0.92
CA PHE A 38 -4.57 -4.73 1.64
C PHE A 38 -4.61 -3.44 0.81
N SER A 39 -3.50 -3.07 0.19
CA SER A 39 -3.40 -1.86 -0.62
C SER A 39 -4.40 -1.86 -1.80
N ILE A 40 -4.55 -2.99 -2.48
CA ILE A 40 -5.52 -3.16 -3.57
C ILE A 40 -6.96 -3.07 -3.06
N THR A 41 -7.27 -3.78 -1.96
CA THR A 41 -8.63 -3.80 -1.39
C THR A 41 -9.02 -2.45 -0.80
N PHE A 42 -8.06 -1.71 -0.22
CA PHE A 42 -8.29 -0.38 0.32
C PHE A 42 -8.76 0.62 -0.76
N ILE A 43 -8.18 0.56 -1.97
CA ILE A 43 -8.63 1.39 -3.09
C ILE A 43 -10.06 1.01 -3.51
N ALA A 44 -10.41 -0.29 -3.53
CA ALA A 44 -11.76 -0.73 -3.87
C ALA A 44 -12.81 -0.20 -2.88
N ILE A 45 -12.49 -0.26 -1.57
CA ILE A 45 -13.39 0.25 -0.51
C ILE A 45 -13.54 1.78 -0.58
N SER A 46 -12.55 2.50 -1.13
CA SER A 46 -12.60 3.96 -1.25
C SER A 46 -13.53 4.46 -2.38
N ILE A 47 -14.07 3.57 -3.23
CA ILE A 47 -15.06 3.92 -4.23
C ILE A 47 -16.36 4.32 -3.52
N GLN A 48 -16.78 5.57 -3.71
CA GLN A 48 -17.97 6.11 -3.07
C GLN A 48 -19.17 5.97 -3.97
N ILE A 49 -20.14 5.17 -3.50
CA ILE A 49 -21.44 5.08 -4.16
C ILE A 49 -22.29 6.26 -3.65
N PRO A 50 -22.76 7.17 -4.55
CA PRO A 50 -23.60 8.28 -4.12
C PRO A 50 -24.92 7.76 -3.54
N PRO A 51 -25.46 8.41 -2.51
CA PRO A 51 -26.77 8.03 -1.98
C PRO A 51 -27.85 8.15 -3.07
N LEU A 52 -28.67 7.10 -3.19
CA LEU A 52 -29.79 7.04 -4.12
C LEU A 52 -31.06 7.38 -3.34
N PRO A 53 -31.73 8.52 -3.58
CA PRO A 53 -33.06 8.82 -3.05
C PRO A 53 -34.10 7.81 -3.55
N ASP A 54 -35.11 7.53 -2.74
CA ASP A 54 -36.14 6.50 -3.04
C ASP A 54 -37.01 6.82 -4.28
N ASN A 55 -37.04 8.06 -4.75
CA ASN A 55 -37.91 8.55 -5.82
C ASN A 55 -37.20 8.82 -7.16
N LEU A 56 -36.08 8.14 -7.43
CA LEU A 56 -35.35 8.31 -8.70
C LEU A 56 -36.02 7.52 -9.83
N SER A 57 -36.07 8.14 -11.01
CA SER A 57 -36.39 7.42 -12.24
C SER A 57 -35.23 6.47 -12.64
N GLU A 58 -35.56 5.45 -13.43
CA GLU A 58 -34.54 4.50 -13.93
C GLU A 58 -33.41 5.19 -14.67
N LEU A 59 -33.71 6.24 -15.47
CA LEU A 59 -32.72 7.03 -16.21
C LEU A 59 -31.77 7.80 -15.28
N GLU A 60 -32.27 8.33 -14.18
CA GLU A 60 -31.44 9.02 -13.18
C GLU A 60 -30.51 8.04 -12.44
N VAL A 61 -31.00 6.84 -12.13
CA VAL A 61 -30.18 5.77 -11.54
C VAL A 61 -29.01 5.41 -12.49
N VAL A 62 -29.31 5.17 -13.77
CA VAL A 62 -28.29 4.87 -14.78
C VAL A 62 -27.29 6.01 -14.91
N SER A 63 -27.76 7.26 -14.96
CA SER A 63 -26.88 8.45 -15.03
C SER A 63 -25.92 8.53 -13.84
N ARG A 64 -26.39 8.25 -12.62
CA ARG A 64 -25.55 8.23 -11.41
C ARG A 64 -24.55 7.08 -11.43
N MET A 65 -24.94 5.91 -11.94
CA MET A 65 -24.01 4.79 -12.09
C MET A 65 -22.90 5.10 -13.09
N LEU A 66 -23.22 5.79 -14.20
CA LEU A 66 -22.20 6.22 -15.18
C LEU A 66 -21.20 7.21 -14.59
N GLN A 67 -21.59 8.01 -13.60
CA GLN A 67 -20.68 8.92 -12.90
C GLN A 67 -19.61 8.19 -12.05
N LEU A 68 -19.79 6.88 -11.79
CA LEU A 68 -18.78 6.07 -11.10
C LEU A 68 -17.66 5.58 -12.03
N ILE A 69 -17.86 5.64 -13.36
CA ILE A 69 -16.88 5.14 -14.34
C ILE A 69 -15.47 5.70 -14.08
N PRO A 70 -15.24 7.02 -13.86
CA PRO A 70 -13.91 7.55 -13.60
C PRO A 70 -13.26 6.98 -12.31
N GLN A 71 -14.06 6.65 -11.29
CA GLN A 71 -13.56 6.02 -10.06
C GLN A 71 -13.11 4.56 -10.34
N PHE A 72 -13.88 3.84 -11.15
CA PHE A 72 -13.50 2.49 -11.57
C PHE A 72 -12.26 2.46 -12.47
N GLU A 73 -12.11 3.41 -13.39
CA GLU A 73 -10.90 3.56 -14.21
C GLU A 73 -9.65 3.79 -13.34
N MET A 74 -9.76 4.67 -12.36
CA MET A 74 -8.68 4.94 -11.40
C MET A 74 -8.35 3.69 -10.55
N TYR A 75 -9.38 3.01 -10.06
CA TYR A 75 -9.22 1.75 -9.33
C TYR A 75 -8.49 0.72 -10.18
N PHE A 76 -8.97 0.49 -11.42
CA PHE A 76 -8.38 -0.49 -12.33
C PHE A 76 -6.92 -0.17 -12.65
N THR A 77 -6.61 1.09 -12.95
CA THR A 77 -5.24 1.54 -13.23
C THR A 77 -4.33 1.30 -12.01
N SER A 78 -4.78 1.68 -10.82
CA SER A 78 -4.02 1.48 -9.59
C SER A 78 -3.83 -0.01 -9.26
N PHE A 79 -4.86 -0.84 -9.48
CA PHE A 79 -4.79 -2.28 -9.34
C PHE A 79 -3.70 -2.89 -10.22
N VAL A 80 -3.68 -2.52 -11.51
CA VAL A 80 -2.67 -3.01 -12.47
C VAL A 80 -1.27 -2.57 -12.06
N VAL A 81 -1.09 -1.30 -11.66
CA VAL A 81 0.21 -0.77 -11.23
C VAL A 81 0.71 -1.52 -10.00
N ILE A 82 -0.11 -1.67 -8.97
CA ILE A 82 0.25 -2.39 -7.73
C ILE A 82 0.53 -3.87 -8.04
N GLY A 83 -0.27 -4.48 -8.92
CA GLY A 83 -0.06 -5.87 -9.36
C GLY A 83 1.27 -6.07 -10.07
N ILE A 84 1.70 -5.13 -10.92
CA ILE A 84 3.02 -5.16 -11.57
C ILE A 84 4.14 -5.05 -10.53
N PHE A 85 3.99 -4.18 -9.52
CA PHE A 85 4.94 -4.08 -8.42
C PHE A 85 5.02 -5.38 -7.63
N TRP A 86 3.88 -6.02 -7.33
CA TRP A 86 3.83 -7.30 -6.66
C TRP A 86 4.55 -8.42 -7.45
N ILE A 87 4.32 -8.52 -8.77
CA ILE A 87 5.03 -9.49 -9.61
C ILE A 87 6.55 -9.26 -9.56
N LYS A 88 7.00 -8.00 -9.73
CA LYS A 88 8.43 -7.66 -9.67
C LYS A 88 9.02 -7.93 -8.29
N TYR A 89 8.26 -7.69 -7.24
CA TYR A 89 8.63 -8.00 -5.86
C TYR A 89 8.99 -9.48 -5.72
N HIS A 90 8.11 -10.38 -6.15
CA HIS A 90 8.37 -11.82 -6.09
C HIS A 90 9.55 -12.24 -6.97
N LEU A 91 9.69 -11.68 -8.16
CA LEU A 91 10.83 -11.97 -9.04
C LEU A 91 12.19 -11.59 -8.41
N ILE A 92 12.23 -10.52 -7.62
CA ILE A 92 13.42 -10.09 -6.90
C ILE A 92 13.69 -11.03 -5.72
N PHE A 93 12.67 -11.28 -4.88
CA PHE A 93 12.80 -12.10 -3.68
C PHE A 93 13.18 -13.55 -3.99
N ASN A 94 12.70 -14.12 -5.10
CA ASN A 94 13.07 -15.46 -5.57
C ASN A 94 14.56 -15.61 -5.91
N LYS A 95 15.28 -14.50 -6.13
CA LYS A 95 16.74 -14.51 -6.41
C LYS A 95 17.60 -14.35 -5.15
N ILE A 96 16.99 -13.99 -4.04
CA ILE A 96 17.67 -13.72 -2.78
C ILE A 96 17.71 -15.02 -1.97
N LYS A 97 18.91 -15.41 -1.53
CA LYS A 97 19.10 -16.65 -0.76
C LYS A 97 19.05 -16.42 0.75
N ASP A 98 19.53 -15.25 1.20
CA ASP A 98 19.64 -14.92 2.60
C ASP A 98 19.05 -13.52 2.90
N SER A 99 18.36 -13.41 4.04
CA SER A 99 17.87 -12.11 4.49
C SER A 99 19.02 -11.31 5.12
N GLN A 100 19.26 -10.11 4.59
CA GLN A 100 20.20 -9.15 5.17
C GLN A 100 19.39 -7.97 5.74
N SER A 101 19.87 -7.38 6.83
CA SER A 101 19.19 -6.27 7.50
C SER A 101 18.85 -5.11 6.53
N ILE A 102 19.76 -4.78 5.62
CA ILE A 102 19.54 -3.72 4.63
C ILE A 102 18.36 -4.04 3.68
N MET A 103 18.25 -5.32 3.31
CA MET A 103 17.15 -5.77 2.45
C MET A 103 15.78 -5.62 3.14
N LEU A 104 15.71 -5.91 4.44
CA LEU A 104 14.49 -5.74 5.21
C LEU A 104 14.06 -4.27 5.28
N TRP A 105 15.01 -3.35 5.48
CA TRP A 105 14.73 -1.91 5.44
C TRP A 105 14.28 -1.43 4.07
N LEU A 106 14.93 -1.88 2.99
CA LEU A 106 14.51 -1.56 1.63
C LEU A 106 13.12 -2.10 1.32
N ASN A 107 12.81 -3.31 1.82
CA ASN A 107 11.48 -3.89 1.72
C ASN A 107 10.42 -3.02 2.41
N LEU A 108 10.66 -2.59 3.64
CA LEU A 108 9.73 -1.71 4.36
C LEU A 108 9.50 -0.38 3.64
N ILE A 109 10.56 0.22 3.09
CA ILE A 109 10.46 1.45 2.30
C ILE A 109 9.62 1.21 1.04
N LEU A 110 9.84 0.11 0.33
CA LEU A 110 9.03 -0.26 -0.84
C LEU A 110 7.55 -0.39 -0.48
N LEU A 111 7.25 -1.15 0.58
CA LEU A 111 5.87 -1.36 1.04
C LEU A 111 5.21 -0.06 1.50
N PHE A 112 5.96 0.85 2.11
CA PHE A 112 5.49 2.19 2.45
C PHE A 112 5.05 2.96 1.19
N PHE A 113 5.84 2.93 0.11
CA PHE A 113 5.44 3.58 -1.14
C PHE A 113 4.21 2.92 -1.79
N VAL A 114 4.07 1.60 -1.69
CA VAL A 114 2.88 0.89 -2.16
C VAL A 114 1.62 1.37 -1.43
N THR A 115 1.69 1.52 -0.10
CA THR A 115 0.56 2.05 0.68
C THR A 115 0.26 3.52 0.37
N LEU A 116 1.29 4.33 0.08
CA LEU A 116 1.11 5.73 -0.35
C LEU A 116 0.39 5.85 -1.69
N ILE A 117 0.65 4.95 -2.65
CA ILE A 117 -0.09 4.91 -3.93
C ILE A 117 -1.57 4.68 -3.65
N SER A 118 -1.91 3.73 -2.79
CA SER A 118 -3.28 3.42 -2.42
C SER A 118 -3.97 4.59 -1.72
N PHE A 119 -3.29 5.23 -0.78
CA PHE A 119 -3.78 6.41 -0.09
C PHE A 119 -3.99 7.59 -1.05
N GLY A 120 -3.01 7.89 -1.91
CA GLY A 120 -3.11 8.96 -2.91
C GLY A 120 -4.26 8.76 -3.91
N THR A 121 -4.51 7.51 -4.30
CA THR A 121 -5.65 7.17 -5.15
C THR A 121 -6.98 7.41 -4.42
N SER A 122 -7.06 7.02 -3.16
CA SER A 122 -8.26 7.22 -2.33
C SER A 122 -8.57 8.68 -2.09
N LEU A 123 -7.57 9.56 -1.97
CA LEU A 123 -7.78 11.01 -1.80
C LEU A 123 -8.46 11.66 -3.02
N ARG A 124 -8.25 11.12 -4.22
CA ARG A 124 -8.92 11.63 -5.43
C ARG A 124 -10.43 11.40 -5.44
N ALA A 125 -10.93 10.49 -4.63
CA ALA A 125 -12.37 10.33 -4.41
C ALA A 125 -13.00 11.56 -3.70
N TYR A 126 -12.15 12.45 -3.12
CA TYR A 126 -12.56 13.66 -2.42
C TYR A 126 -12.07 14.93 -3.15
N PRO A 127 -12.71 15.36 -4.26
CA PRO A 127 -12.23 16.48 -5.08
C PRO A 127 -12.10 17.80 -4.32
N LYS A 128 -12.84 17.99 -3.23
CA LYS A 128 -12.74 19.18 -2.37
C LYS A 128 -11.42 19.31 -1.61
N ILE A 129 -10.66 18.22 -1.43
CA ILE A 129 -9.37 18.24 -0.72
C ILE A 129 -8.24 18.68 -1.66
N ILE A 130 -8.41 18.47 -2.97
CA ILE A 130 -7.38 18.78 -3.98
C ILE A 130 -7.39 20.26 -4.37
N LEU A 131 -8.48 20.97 -4.07
CA LEU A 131 -8.68 22.39 -4.42
C LEU A 131 -8.26 23.36 -3.29
N LEU A 132 -7.71 22.86 -2.18
CA LEU A 132 -7.12 23.63 -1.07
C LEU A 132 -5.58 23.63 -1.17
#